data_13c66dddf228cecb1e7ab7f565b3f827
#
_entry.id   13c66dddf228cecb1e7ab7f565b3f827
#
_cell.length_a   1.000
_cell.length_b   1.000
_cell.length_c   1.000
_cell.angle_alpha   90.00
_cell.angle_beta   90.00
_cell.angle_gamma   90.00
#
_symmetry.space_group_name_H-M   'P 1'
#
loop_
_entity.id
_entity.type
_entity.pdbx_description
1 polymer ?
#
loop_
_entity_poly.entity_id
_entity_poly.type
_entity_poly.pdbx_seq_one_letter_code
_entity_poly.pdbx_strand_id
1 'polypeptide(L)'
;MELRMERAAKAVMELSAALENYEAVQEDIAALEQYYGSEAWKQDFADDEAGLLPKNLKRGVLSEDGIWNLLSDARELNKRIGLPLKEELAKISE
;
A
#
# COMPACT_ATOMS: atom_id res chain seq x y z
N MET A 1 -2.34 35.64 10.79
CA MET A 1 -3.29 34.53 10.72
C MET A 1 -3.59 34.08 9.32
N GLU A 2 -3.69 34.97 8.35
CA GLU A 2 -3.94 34.58 6.96
C GLU A 2 -2.87 33.62 6.42
N LEU A 3 -1.61 33.86 6.70
CA LEU A 3 -0.52 32.98 6.25
C LEU A 3 -0.63 31.57 6.83
N ARG A 4 -1.03 31.48 8.11
CA ARG A 4 -1.24 30.19 8.76
C ARG A 4 -2.43 29.43 8.16
N MET A 5 -3.49 30.15 7.84
CA MET A 5 -4.65 29.58 7.19
C MET A 5 -4.28 29.03 5.79
N GLU A 6 -3.51 29.77 5.02
CA GLU A 6 -3.05 29.32 3.70
C GLU A 6 -2.20 28.06 3.78
N ARG A 7 -1.28 28.01 4.75
CA ARG A 7 -0.43 26.83 4.96
C ARG A 7 -1.26 25.61 5.36
N ALA A 8 -2.20 25.81 6.26
CA ALA A 8 -3.07 24.72 6.73
C ALA A 8 -3.97 24.23 5.58
N ALA A 9 -4.55 25.13 4.82
CA ALA A 9 -5.40 24.77 3.68
C ALA A 9 -4.63 23.97 2.64
N LYS A 10 -3.41 24.39 2.33
CA LYS A 10 -2.55 23.68 1.38
C LYS A 10 -2.24 22.26 1.87
N ALA A 11 -1.85 22.12 3.13
CA ALA A 11 -1.53 20.82 3.72
C ALA A 11 -2.75 19.90 3.72
N VAL A 12 -3.94 20.42 4.02
CA VAL A 12 -5.18 19.66 4.00
C VAL A 12 -5.48 19.16 2.58
N MET A 13 -5.34 20.02 1.59
CA MET A 13 -5.58 19.65 0.19
C MET A 13 -4.58 18.60 -0.30
N GLU A 14 -3.32 18.76 0.02
CA GLU A 14 -2.27 17.81 -0.37
C GLU A 14 -2.49 16.45 0.26
N LEU A 15 -2.84 16.41 1.54
CA LEU A 15 -3.12 15.16 2.23
C LEU A 15 -4.38 14.50 1.68
N SER A 16 -5.43 15.28 1.41
CA SER A 16 -6.66 14.77 0.84
C SER A 16 -6.42 14.09 -0.51
N ALA A 17 -5.64 14.73 -1.38
CA ALA A 17 -5.28 14.16 -2.68
C ALA A 17 -4.46 12.87 -2.53
N ALA A 18 -3.49 12.88 -1.59
CA ALA A 18 -2.66 11.71 -1.32
C ALA A 18 -3.52 10.55 -0.77
N LEU A 19 -4.48 10.83 0.10
CA LEU A 19 -5.39 9.82 0.64
C LEU A 19 -6.27 9.20 -0.44
N GLU A 20 -6.78 10.01 -1.36
CA GLU A 20 -7.55 9.50 -2.50
C GLU A 20 -6.73 8.54 -3.34
N ASN A 21 -5.48 8.92 -3.64
CA ASN A 21 -4.56 8.05 -4.39
C ASN A 21 -4.28 6.75 -3.62
N TYR A 22 -4.08 6.85 -2.32
CA TYR A 22 -3.81 5.69 -1.48
C TYR A 22 -5.01 4.77 -1.40
N GLU A 23 -6.22 5.33 -1.26
CA GLU A 23 -7.45 4.55 -1.28
C GLU A 23 -7.65 3.81 -2.61
N ALA A 24 -7.28 4.46 -3.72
CA ALA A 24 -7.42 3.88 -5.05
C ALA A 24 -6.57 2.63 -5.25
N VAL A 25 -5.45 2.49 -4.52
CA VAL A 25 -4.56 1.33 -4.66
C VAL A 25 -4.77 0.28 -3.57
N GLN A 26 -5.79 0.42 -2.72
CA GLN A 26 -6.03 -0.56 -1.65
C GLN A 26 -6.37 -1.95 -2.19
N GLU A 27 -7.07 -2.03 -3.30
CA GLU A 27 -7.35 -3.32 -3.96
C GLU A 27 -6.06 -3.97 -4.45
N ASP A 28 -5.14 -3.17 -4.97
CA ASP A 28 -3.83 -3.66 -5.42
C ASP A 28 -3.01 -4.19 -4.25
N ILE A 29 -3.02 -3.47 -3.13
CA ILE A 29 -2.32 -3.89 -1.91
C ILE A 29 -2.91 -5.20 -1.39
N ALA A 30 -4.24 -5.33 -1.38
CA ALA A 30 -4.91 -6.56 -0.96
C ALA A 30 -4.55 -7.73 -1.88
N ALA A 31 -4.49 -7.49 -3.18
CA ALA A 31 -4.08 -8.51 -4.15
C ALA A 31 -2.63 -8.93 -3.92
N LEU A 32 -1.75 -7.99 -3.63
CA LEU A 32 -0.35 -8.30 -3.31
C LEU A 32 -0.23 -9.10 -2.02
N GLU A 33 -1.04 -8.79 -1.01
CA GLU A 33 -1.05 -9.56 0.24
C GLU A 33 -1.49 -11.02 0.01
N GLN A 34 -2.49 -11.22 -0.83
CA GLN A 34 -2.94 -12.57 -1.17
C GLN A 34 -1.92 -13.33 -2.01
N TYR A 35 -1.24 -12.63 -2.90
CA TYR A 35 -0.22 -13.24 -3.75
C TYR A 35 1.04 -13.60 -2.96
N TYR A 36 1.51 -12.72 -2.08
CA TYR A 36 2.72 -12.94 -1.30
C TYR A 36 2.59 -14.15 -0.39
N GLY A 37 3.48 -15.12 -0.57
CA GLY A 37 3.44 -16.37 0.19
C GLY A 37 2.46 -17.41 -0.35
N SER A 38 1.69 -17.11 -1.41
CA SER A 38 0.84 -18.10 -2.07
C SER A 38 1.68 -19.12 -2.82
N GLU A 39 1.05 -20.22 -3.24
CA GLU A 39 1.74 -21.23 -4.05
C GLU A 39 2.22 -20.63 -5.38
N ALA A 40 1.43 -19.74 -6.00
CA ALA A 40 1.81 -19.06 -7.22
C ALA A 40 3.07 -18.21 -7.01
N TRP A 41 3.13 -17.45 -5.92
CA TRP A 41 4.29 -16.63 -5.60
C TRP A 41 5.53 -17.49 -5.34
N LYS A 42 5.37 -18.57 -4.59
CA LYS A 42 6.48 -19.50 -4.29
C LYS A 42 7.04 -20.12 -5.57
N GLN A 43 6.16 -20.50 -6.49
CA GLN A 43 6.58 -21.06 -7.76
C GLN A 43 7.30 -20.02 -8.61
N ASP A 44 6.74 -18.81 -8.69
CA ASP A 44 7.35 -17.71 -9.46
C ASP A 44 8.71 -17.32 -8.87
N PHE A 45 8.81 -17.28 -7.55
CA PHE A 45 10.07 -17.01 -6.86
C PHE A 45 11.11 -18.08 -7.17
N ALA A 46 10.73 -19.34 -7.10
CA ALA A 46 11.62 -20.46 -7.42
C ALA A 46 12.08 -20.41 -8.89
N ASP A 47 11.18 -20.09 -9.80
CA ASP A 47 11.50 -19.95 -11.23
C ASP A 47 12.47 -18.79 -11.47
N ASP A 48 12.31 -17.69 -10.75
CA ASP A 48 13.22 -16.54 -10.85
C ASP A 48 14.62 -16.92 -10.33
N GLU A 49 14.67 -17.60 -9.18
CA GLU A 49 15.94 -18.10 -8.60
C GLU A 49 16.65 -19.07 -9.53
N ALA A 50 15.88 -19.88 -10.25
CA ALA A 50 16.44 -20.84 -11.22
C ALA A 50 16.81 -20.21 -12.56
N GLY A 51 16.53 -18.91 -12.76
CA GLY A 51 16.82 -18.21 -13.99
C GLY A 51 15.90 -18.58 -15.15
N LEU A 52 14.71 -19.13 -14.85
CA LEU A 52 13.75 -19.57 -15.87
C LEU A 52 12.88 -18.44 -16.42
N LEU A 53 12.87 -17.28 -15.76
CA LEU A 53 12.08 -16.14 -16.19
C LEU A 53 12.89 -15.25 -17.13
N PRO A 54 12.22 -14.53 -18.07
CA PRO A 54 12.91 -13.61 -18.97
C PRO A 54 13.67 -12.54 -18.19
N LYS A 55 14.87 -12.20 -18.66
CA LYS A 55 15.75 -11.22 -17.99
C LYS A 55 15.17 -9.81 -17.94
N ASN A 56 14.31 -9.47 -18.92
CA ASN A 56 13.69 -8.15 -19.01
C ASN A 56 12.35 -8.05 -18.25
N LEU A 57 11.94 -9.11 -17.58
CA LEU A 57 10.73 -9.12 -16.78
C LEU A 57 10.95 -8.31 -15.49
N LYS A 58 9.96 -7.49 -15.13
CA LYS A 58 10.00 -6.78 -13.85
C LYS A 58 9.78 -7.77 -12.70
N ARG A 59 10.68 -7.75 -11.73
CA ARG A 59 10.70 -8.74 -10.65
C ARG A 59 10.45 -8.14 -9.27
N GLY A 60 9.92 -6.90 -9.20
CA GLY A 60 9.66 -6.26 -7.91
C GLY A 60 8.81 -7.11 -6.98
N VAL A 61 7.76 -7.76 -7.52
CA VAL A 61 6.86 -8.61 -6.73
C VAL A 61 7.52 -9.92 -6.28
N LEU A 62 8.64 -10.31 -6.92
CA LEU A 62 9.41 -11.50 -6.57
C LEU A 62 10.57 -11.16 -5.63
N SER A 63 10.81 -9.89 -5.35
CA SER A 63 11.75 -9.46 -4.33
C SER A 63 11.10 -9.64 -2.96
N GLU A 64 11.53 -10.63 -2.20
CA GLU A 64 10.99 -10.91 -0.87
C GLU A 64 11.03 -9.66 0.02
N ASP A 65 12.17 -8.97 0.05
CA ASP A 65 12.32 -7.75 0.84
C ASP A 65 11.45 -6.62 0.30
N GLY A 66 11.36 -6.47 -1.02
CA GLY A 66 10.58 -5.41 -1.66
C GLY A 66 9.10 -5.51 -1.33
N ILE A 67 8.50 -6.67 -1.57
CA ILE A 67 7.08 -6.87 -1.30
C ILE A 67 6.77 -6.85 0.20
N TRP A 68 7.64 -7.47 1.02
CA TRP A 68 7.47 -7.48 2.47
C TRP A 68 7.51 -6.06 3.04
N ASN A 69 8.49 -5.25 2.61
CA ASN A 69 8.62 -3.86 3.06
C ASN A 69 7.40 -3.03 2.65
N LEU A 70 6.93 -3.20 1.41
CA LEU A 70 5.74 -2.47 0.95
C LEU A 70 4.52 -2.80 1.79
N LEU A 71 4.26 -4.08 2.03
CA LEU A 71 3.10 -4.50 2.81
C LEU A 71 3.22 -4.06 4.27
N SER A 72 4.41 -4.12 4.84
CA SER A 72 4.69 -3.65 6.19
C SER A 72 4.45 -2.15 6.32
N ASP A 73 4.95 -1.37 5.37
CA ASP A 73 4.75 0.08 5.33
C ASP A 73 3.28 0.45 5.15
N ALA A 74 2.57 -0.29 4.31
CA ALA A 74 1.14 -0.06 4.12
C ALA A 74 0.34 -0.31 5.39
N ARG A 75 0.68 -1.36 6.13
CA ARG A 75 0.04 -1.65 7.42
C ARG A 75 0.29 -0.55 8.44
N GLU A 76 1.53 -0.06 8.49
CA GLU A 76 1.89 1.03 9.39
C GLU A 76 1.16 2.31 9.04
N LEU A 77 1.09 2.66 7.75
CA LEU A 77 0.33 3.82 7.29
C LEU A 77 -1.16 3.69 7.59
N ASN A 78 -1.73 2.51 7.40
CA ASN A 78 -3.14 2.27 7.71
C ASN A 78 -3.45 2.54 9.18
N LYS A 79 -2.54 2.17 10.07
CA LYS A 79 -2.69 2.48 11.50
C LYS A 79 -2.61 3.99 11.76
N ARG A 80 -1.66 4.68 11.13
CA ARG A 80 -1.44 6.11 11.34
C ARG A 80 -2.60 6.96 10.84
N ILE A 81 -3.15 6.62 9.68
CA ILE A 81 -4.26 7.38 9.09
C ILE A 81 -5.63 6.83 9.49
N GLY A 82 -5.64 5.77 10.29
CA GLY A 82 -6.86 5.20 10.82
C GLY A 82 -7.69 4.43 9.80
N LEU A 83 -7.07 3.84 8.80
CA LEU A 83 -7.73 2.83 7.98
C LEU A 83 -7.60 1.49 8.70
N PRO A 84 -8.62 0.77 8.96
CA PRO A 84 -10.02 0.85 8.55
C PRO A 84 -10.88 1.72 9.47
N LEU A 85 -10.58 2.98 9.53
CA LEU A 85 -11.26 3.94 10.40
C LEU A 85 -12.75 4.09 10.08
N LYS A 86 -13.17 3.70 8.88
CA LYS A 86 -14.58 3.73 8.50
C LYS A 86 -15.47 3.01 9.49
N GLU A 87 -15.00 1.89 10.04
CA GLU A 87 -15.75 1.13 11.04
C GLU A 87 -15.84 1.88 12.36
N GLU A 88 -14.75 2.49 12.78
CA GLU A 88 -14.71 3.27 14.03
C GLU A 88 -15.53 4.54 13.91
N LEU A 89 -15.47 5.23 12.78
CA LEU A 89 -16.29 6.42 12.55
C LEU A 89 -17.77 6.07 12.51
N ALA A 90 -18.14 4.93 11.94
CA ALA A 90 -19.52 4.46 11.94
C ALA A 90 -20.00 4.20 13.36
N LYS A 91 -19.16 3.67 14.23
CA LYS A 91 -19.48 3.45 15.64
C LYS A 91 -19.68 4.76 16.39
N ILE A 92 -18.86 5.76 16.10
CA ILE A 92 -18.94 7.07 16.73
C ILE A 92 -20.18 7.83 16.27
N SER A 93 -20.55 7.64 15.00
CA SER A 93 -21.71 8.32 14.41
C SER A 93 -23.06 7.80 14.91
N GLU A 94 -23.05 6.64 15.52
CA GLU A 94 -24.24 6.07 16.13
C GLU A 94 -24.50 6.65 17.50
#